data_05cae5345a96133a0526bde8ab000b2e
#
_entry.id   05cae5345a96133a0526bde8ab000b2e
#
_cell.length_a   1.000
_cell.length_b   1.000
_cell.length_c   1.000
_cell.angle_alpha   90.00
_cell.angle_beta   90.00
_cell.angle_gamma   90.00
#
_symmetry.space_group_name_H-M   'P 1'
#
loop_
_entity.id
_entity.type
_entity.pdbx_description
1 polymer ?
#
loop_
_entity_poly.entity_id
_entity_poly.type
_entity_poly.pdbx_seq_one_letter_code
_entity_poly.pdbx_strand_id
1 'polypeptide(L)'
;GDTGAAVAHAFHGIDNINVVILFPKGKISALQEKLFTTLGGNIHTVAIESDFDACQSLVKTAFDDPDVREGLHLNSANSINISRLLAQVCYYFEAVSQLPKEKRDQLVISVPSGNFGNLTAGMIDKSLGLPIKRFIAATNLNDTVPRYLKTGEWDPKATVATMSNAMDVSQPNNWPRIEALIERGYIDKACLKGEMVDEEYTQLAMRQLAQQGYTSEPHAAIAYRAVSHDLQDGEIGLFLGTAHPAKFRETVENVLGNPISLPKPLADVAGEDSLAVDLPASYDALKQHMMNLLK
;
A
#
# COMPACT_ATOMS: atom_id res chain seq x y z
N GLY A 1 -2.71 -7.48 3.45
CA GLY A 1 -3.59 -6.73 4.31
C GLY A 1 -4.57 -5.86 3.53
N ASP A 2 -4.26 -4.61 3.27
CA ASP A 2 -5.21 -3.64 2.66
C ASP A 2 -5.63 -4.00 1.24
N THR A 3 -4.68 -4.43 0.40
CA THR A 3 -4.99 -4.88 -0.97
C THR A 3 -5.93 -6.08 -0.96
N GLY A 4 -5.64 -7.10 -0.15
CA GLY A 4 -6.46 -8.29 -0.05
C GLY A 4 -7.90 -7.97 0.37
N ALA A 5 -8.07 -7.13 1.40
CA ALA A 5 -9.38 -6.71 1.86
C ALA A 5 -10.16 -5.95 0.77
N ALA A 6 -9.52 -4.99 0.09
CA ALA A 6 -10.18 -4.21 -0.97
C ALA A 6 -10.62 -5.10 -2.14
N VAL A 7 -9.76 -6.02 -2.59
CA VAL A 7 -10.07 -6.95 -3.69
C VAL A 7 -11.17 -7.93 -3.28
N ALA A 8 -11.09 -8.48 -2.06
CA ALA A 8 -12.12 -9.38 -1.56
C ALA A 8 -13.52 -8.74 -1.59
N HIS A 9 -13.64 -7.55 -1.02
CA HIS A 9 -14.95 -6.85 -1.00
C HIS A 9 -15.43 -6.41 -2.39
N ALA A 10 -14.50 -6.03 -3.29
CA ALA A 10 -14.85 -5.61 -4.64
C ALA A 10 -15.40 -6.77 -5.50
N PHE A 11 -14.95 -8.00 -5.26
CA PHE A 11 -15.30 -9.17 -6.07
C PHE A 11 -16.19 -10.19 -5.34
N HIS A 12 -16.46 -10.01 -4.05
CA HIS A 12 -17.31 -10.93 -3.30
C HIS A 12 -18.71 -11.02 -3.93
N GLY A 13 -19.17 -12.23 -4.20
CA GLY A 13 -20.47 -12.51 -4.79
C GLY A 13 -20.59 -12.21 -6.30
N ILE A 14 -19.48 -11.90 -6.99
CA ILE A 14 -19.48 -11.73 -8.44
C ILE A 14 -19.31 -13.11 -9.10
N ASP A 15 -20.24 -13.45 -9.99
CA ASP A 15 -20.22 -14.71 -10.73
C ASP A 15 -19.00 -14.83 -11.66
N ASN A 16 -18.51 -16.05 -11.82
CA ASN A 16 -17.39 -16.40 -12.70
C ASN A 16 -16.03 -15.77 -12.33
N ILE A 17 -15.91 -15.22 -11.14
CA ILE A 17 -14.64 -14.73 -10.60
C ILE A 17 -14.37 -15.42 -9.27
N ASN A 18 -13.21 -16.05 -9.15
CA ASN A 18 -12.69 -16.55 -7.88
C ASN A 18 -11.47 -15.69 -7.46
N VAL A 19 -11.40 -15.34 -6.20
CA VAL A 19 -10.29 -14.57 -5.64
C VAL A 19 -9.54 -15.44 -4.65
N VAL A 20 -8.24 -15.62 -4.88
CA VAL A 20 -7.34 -16.31 -3.93
C VAL A 20 -6.40 -15.28 -3.32
N ILE A 21 -6.47 -15.12 -2.00
CA ILE A 21 -5.67 -14.15 -1.26
C ILE A 21 -4.64 -14.89 -0.40
N LEU A 22 -3.37 -14.65 -0.70
CA LEU A 22 -2.25 -15.12 0.10
C LEU A 22 -1.85 -14.04 1.10
N PHE A 23 -1.65 -14.41 2.36
CA PHE A 23 -1.16 -13.48 3.36
C PHE A 23 -0.23 -14.19 4.36
N PRO A 24 0.74 -13.47 4.96
CA PRO A 24 1.65 -14.05 5.93
C PRO A 24 0.94 -14.25 7.28
N LYS A 25 0.91 -15.49 7.74
CA LYS A 25 0.25 -15.90 8.99
C LYS A 25 0.79 -15.12 10.20
N GLY A 26 -0.11 -14.47 10.94
CA GLY A 26 0.23 -13.75 12.17
C GLY A 26 1.05 -12.46 11.96
N LYS A 27 1.21 -11.97 10.72
CA LYS A 27 1.98 -10.77 10.41
C LYS A 27 1.14 -9.59 9.88
N ILE A 28 -0.16 -9.70 9.96
CA ILE A 28 -1.11 -8.60 9.72
C ILE A 28 -2.00 -8.45 10.96
N SER A 29 -2.62 -7.28 11.14
CA SER A 29 -3.49 -7.09 12.30
C SER A 29 -4.71 -8.01 12.23
N ALA A 30 -5.18 -8.47 13.38
CA ALA A 30 -6.33 -9.38 13.46
C ALA A 30 -7.59 -8.78 12.79
N LEU A 31 -7.82 -7.48 12.90
CA LEU A 31 -8.94 -6.81 12.24
C LEU A 31 -8.77 -6.73 10.71
N GLN A 32 -7.55 -6.47 10.22
CA GLN A 32 -7.30 -6.50 8.77
C GLN A 32 -7.50 -7.90 8.20
N GLU A 33 -7.04 -8.93 8.90
CA GLU A 33 -7.24 -10.33 8.50
C GLU A 33 -8.72 -10.65 8.36
N LYS A 34 -9.53 -10.31 9.35
CA LYS A 34 -10.97 -10.56 9.35
C LYS A 34 -11.75 -9.89 8.21
N LEU A 35 -11.26 -8.78 7.67
CA LEU A 35 -11.89 -8.12 6.53
C LEU A 35 -11.99 -8.99 5.27
N PHE A 36 -11.17 -9.99 5.12
CA PHE A 36 -11.20 -10.86 3.93
C PHE A 36 -11.29 -12.35 4.25
N THR A 37 -10.92 -12.77 5.45
CA THR A 37 -10.97 -14.19 5.81
C THR A 37 -12.34 -14.68 6.25
N THR A 38 -13.29 -13.78 6.48
CA THR A 38 -14.65 -14.11 6.95
C THR A 38 -15.70 -14.15 5.84
N LEU A 39 -15.35 -13.73 4.62
CA LEU A 39 -16.32 -13.57 3.53
C LEU A 39 -16.80 -14.91 2.93
N GLY A 40 -15.90 -15.86 2.71
CA GLY A 40 -16.24 -17.13 2.06
C GLY A 40 -16.74 -16.97 0.61
N GLY A 41 -17.54 -17.92 0.16
CA GLY A 41 -18.06 -17.92 -1.22
C GLY A 41 -16.94 -18.03 -2.24
N ASN A 42 -16.88 -17.08 -3.17
CA ASN A 42 -15.83 -16.99 -4.19
C ASN A 42 -14.53 -16.34 -3.70
N ILE A 43 -14.42 -16.03 -2.41
CA ILE A 43 -13.20 -15.49 -1.79
C ILE A 43 -12.51 -16.61 -0.99
N HIS A 44 -11.34 -17.01 -1.47
CA HIS A 44 -10.52 -18.06 -0.86
C HIS A 44 -9.28 -17.43 -0.23
N THR A 45 -9.01 -17.74 1.02
CA THR A 45 -7.93 -17.11 1.78
C THR A 45 -6.95 -18.15 2.29
N VAL A 46 -5.67 -17.87 2.11
CA VAL A 46 -4.57 -18.80 2.42
C VAL A 46 -3.54 -18.09 3.29
N ALA A 47 -3.43 -18.55 4.53
CA ALA A 47 -2.42 -18.09 5.47
C ALA A 47 -1.12 -18.86 5.24
N ILE A 48 -0.09 -18.18 4.78
CA ILE A 48 1.23 -18.77 4.50
C ILE A 48 2.10 -18.69 5.75
N GLU A 49 2.68 -19.80 6.14
CA GLU A 49 3.62 -19.90 7.28
C GLU A 49 4.99 -19.30 6.91
N SER A 50 5.04 -18.01 6.60
CA SER A 50 6.25 -17.28 6.23
C SER A 50 6.02 -15.76 6.30
N ASP A 51 6.66 -14.99 5.41
CA ASP A 51 6.57 -13.55 5.30
C ASP A 51 5.88 -13.09 4.01
N PHE A 52 5.80 -11.77 3.84
CA PHE A 52 5.17 -11.18 2.66
C PHE A 52 5.95 -11.46 1.36
N ASP A 53 7.28 -11.51 1.44
CA ASP A 53 8.12 -11.78 0.26
C ASP A 53 7.93 -13.21 -0.23
N ALA A 54 7.75 -14.17 0.68
CA ALA A 54 7.39 -15.55 0.33
C ALA A 54 6.02 -15.61 -0.36
N CYS A 55 5.01 -14.89 0.16
CA CYS A 55 3.71 -14.78 -0.51
C CYS A 55 3.83 -14.22 -1.93
N GLN A 56 4.63 -13.16 -2.11
CA GLN A 56 4.87 -12.59 -3.45
C GLN A 56 5.59 -13.57 -4.38
N SER A 57 6.59 -14.29 -3.86
CA SER A 57 7.33 -15.30 -4.63
C SER A 57 6.41 -16.41 -5.11
N LEU A 58 5.53 -16.93 -4.25
CA LEU A 58 4.54 -17.94 -4.61
C LEU A 58 3.59 -17.45 -5.72
N VAL A 59 3.12 -16.20 -5.63
CA VAL A 59 2.27 -15.60 -6.66
C VAL A 59 3.03 -15.50 -7.99
N LYS A 60 4.27 -15.02 -8.00
CA LYS A 60 5.09 -14.93 -9.22
C LYS A 60 5.29 -16.31 -9.85
N THR A 61 5.63 -17.31 -9.04
CA THR A 61 5.79 -18.71 -9.51
C THR A 61 4.49 -19.25 -10.13
N ALA A 62 3.33 -18.93 -9.56
CA ALA A 62 2.04 -19.34 -10.13
C ALA A 62 1.78 -18.70 -11.51
N PHE A 63 2.19 -17.44 -11.72
CA PHE A 63 2.11 -16.78 -13.02
C PHE A 63 3.12 -17.30 -14.04
N ASP A 64 4.26 -17.81 -13.59
CA ASP A 64 5.29 -18.41 -14.44
C ASP A 64 4.95 -19.88 -14.81
N ASP A 65 4.06 -20.54 -14.07
CA ASP A 65 3.57 -21.88 -14.36
C ASP A 65 2.44 -21.82 -15.41
N PRO A 66 2.68 -22.29 -16.66
CA PRO A 66 1.69 -22.21 -17.72
C PRO A 66 0.44 -23.06 -17.45
N ASP A 67 0.56 -24.19 -16.76
CA ASP A 67 -0.57 -25.07 -16.45
C ASP A 67 -1.55 -24.37 -15.50
N VAL A 68 -1.02 -23.62 -14.52
CA VAL A 68 -1.83 -22.87 -13.54
C VAL A 68 -2.35 -21.58 -14.18
N ARG A 69 -1.47 -20.82 -14.84
CA ARG A 69 -1.85 -19.55 -15.46
C ARG A 69 -2.95 -19.70 -16.51
N GLU A 70 -2.81 -20.66 -17.41
CA GLU A 70 -3.76 -20.88 -18.51
C GLU A 70 -4.97 -21.70 -18.06
N GLY A 71 -4.73 -22.75 -17.26
CA GLY A 71 -5.80 -23.61 -16.75
C GLY A 71 -6.79 -22.93 -15.83
N LEU A 72 -6.35 -21.90 -15.08
CA LEU A 72 -7.17 -21.11 -14.15
C LEU A 72 -7.43 -19.68 -14.65
N HIS A 73 -6.94 -19.30 -15.83
CA HIS A 73 -7.04 -17.93 -16.37
C HIS A 73 -6.59 -16.86 -15.36
N LEU A 74 -5.40 -17.05 -14.78
CA LEU A 74 -4.91 -16.18 -13.72
C LEU A 74 -4.82 -14.71 -14.14
N ASN A 75 -5.32 -13.84 -13.26
CA ASN A 75 -5.10 -12.40 -13.35
C ASN A 75 -4.61 -11.88 -11.99
N SER A 76 -3.74 -10.88 -12.01
CA SER A 76 -3.20 -10.29 -10.77
C SER A 76 -3.96 -9.04 -10.35
N ALA A 77 -4.46 -9.05 -9.14
CA ALA A 77 -5.00 -7.86 -8.49
C ALA A 77 -3.97 -7.10 -7.63
N ASN A 78 -2.69 -7.51 -7.66
CA ASN A 78 -1.61 -6.82 -6.95
C ASN A 78 -1.18 -5.55 -7.70
N SER A 79 -0.45 -4.66 -7.02
CA SER A 79 0.11 -3.42 -7.59
C SER A 79 1.16 -3.65 -8.69
N ILE A 80 1.61 -4.89 -8.91
CA ILE A 80 2.37 -5.27 -10.12
C ILE A 80 1.53 -5.15 -11.40
N ASN A 81 0.22 -5.23 -11.32
CA ASN A 81 -0.67 -4.97 -12.43
C ASN A 81 -0.89 -3.47 -12.60
N ILE A 82 -0.49 -2.92 -13.75
CA ILE A 82 -0.57 -1.47 -14.02
C ILE A 82 -2.02 -0.94 -14.00
N SER A 83 -3.01 -1.77 -14.28
CA SER A 83 -4.42 -1.40 -14.24
C SER A 83 -4.84 -0.84 -12.87
N ARG A 84 -4.22 -1.33 -11.79
CA ARG A 84 -4.45 -0.80 -10.45
C ARG A 84 -3.94 0.63 -10.27
N LEU A 85 -2.82 0.96 -10.91
CA LEU A 85 -2.26 2.31 -10.86
C LEU A 85 -3.16 3.29 -11.62
N LEU A 86 -3.74 2.86 -12.75
CA LEU A 86 -4.64 3.70 -13.55
C LEU A 86 -5.89 4.13 -12.75
N ALA A 87 -6.42 3.25 -11.89
CA ALA A 87 -7.51 3.65 -11.00
C ALA A 87 -7.07 4.66 -9.93
N GLN A 88 -5.80 4.64 -9.54
CA GLN A 88 -5.25 5.56 -8.54
C GLN A 88 -4.97 6.97 -9.09
N VAL A 89 -4.90 7.13 -10.39
CA VAL A 89 -4.80 8.42 -11.08
C VAL A 89 -5.93 9.39 -10.66
N CYS A 90 -7.15 8.87 -10.53
CA CYS A 90 -8.33 9.72 -10.32
C CYS A 90 -8.25 10.61 -9.08
N TYR A 91 -7.70 10.15 -7.96
CA TYR A 91 -7.72 10.97 -6.75
C TYR A 91 -6.66 12.08 -6.72
N TYR A 92 -5.62 12.00 -7.53
CA TYR A 92 -4.72 13.15 -7.73
C TYR A 92 -5.41 14.28 -8.51
N PHE A 93 -6.16 13.94 -9.55
CA PHE A 93 -6.99 14.92 -10.26
C PHE A 93 -8.04 15.54 -9.33
N GLU A 94 -8.71 14.71 -8.53
CA GLU A 94 -9.69 15.19 -7.54
C GLU A 94 -9.05 16.13 -6.53
N ALA A 95 -7.90 15.77 -5.95
CA ALA A 95 -7.20 16.62 -4.99
C ALA A 95 -6.79 17.97 -5.60
N VAL A 96 -6.22 17.96 -6.81
CA VAL A 96 -5.83 19.20 -7.52
C VAL A 96 -7.05 20.04 -7.88
N SER A 97 -8.18 19.42 -8.23
CA SER A 97 -9.41 20.12 -8.60
C SER A 97 -9.95 21.00 -7.48
N GLN A 98 -9.74 20.59 -6.21
CA GLN A 98 -10.18 21.33 -5.02
C GLN A 98 -9.33 22.57 -4.72
N LEU A 99 -8.16 22.70 -5.35
CA LEU A 99 -7.32 23.87 -5.17
C LEU A 99 -7.70 25.00 -6.15
N PRO A 100 -7.64 26.29 -5.70
CA PRO A 100 -7.72 27.42 -6.60
C PRO A 100 -6.67 27.32 -7.71
N LYS A 101 -7.05 27.69 -8.94
CA LYS A 101 -6.19 27.51 -10.13
C LYS A 101 -4.79 28.13 -9.96
N GLU A 102 -4.73 29.32 -9.35
CA GLU A 102 -3.51 30.10 -9.11
C GLU A 102 -2.57 29.48 -8.06
N LYS A 103 -3.04 28.46 -7.34
CA LYS A 103 -2.27 27.77 -6.30
C LYS A 103 -1.78 26.38 -6.69
N ARG A 104 -2.27 25.85 -7.82
CA ARG A 104 -2.00 24.46 -8.19
C ARG A 104 -0.53 24.17 -8.47
N ASP A 105 0.17 25.14 -9.07
CA ASP A 105 1.62 25.03 -9.37
C ASP A 105 2.51 25.07 -8.12
N GLN A 106 1.94 25.34 -6.96
CA GLN A 106 2.65 25.36 -5.67
C GLN A 106 2.50 24.03 -4.91
N LEU A 107 1.75 23.06 -5.46
CA LEU A 107 1.37 21.84 -4.77
C LEU A 107 2.54 20.86 -4.64
N VAL A 108 2.84 20.46 -3.41
CA VAL A 108 3.77 19.39 -3.05
C VAL A 108 2.96 18.25 -2.48
N ILE A 109 3.10 17.06 -3.04
CA ILE A 109 2.36 15.88 -2.58
C ILE A 109 3.31 14.88 -1.93
N SER A 110 3.07 14.57 -0.67
CA SER A 110 3.74 13.50 0.06
C SER A 110 2.92 12.22 0.00
N VAL A 111 3.57 11.16 -0.44
CA VAL A 111 2.93 9.85 -0.66
C VAL A 111 3.57 8.82 0.24
N PRO A 112 2.80 8.14 1.12
CA PRO A 112 3.32 7.04 1.91
C PRO A 112 3.68 5.89 0.97
N SER A 113 4.95 5.53 0.92
CA SER A 113 5.53 4.72 -0.15
C SER A 113 6.22 3.47 0.39
N GLY A 114 5.56 2.31 0.26
CA GLY A 114 6.17 0.99 0.42
C GLY A 114 6.49 0.38 -0.95
N ASN A 115 5.48 -0.07 -1.68
CA ASN A 115 5.66 -0.65 -3.02
C ASN A 115 5.59 0.38 -4.17
N PHE A 116 5.50 1.68 -3.85
CA PHE A 116 5.56 2.81 -4.78
C PHE A 116 4.45 2.88 -5.85
N GLY A 117 3.40 2.07 -5.74
CA GLY A 117 2.29 2.06 -6.70
C GLY A 117 1.56 3.39 -6.74
N ASN A 118 1.19 3.92 -5.58
CA ASN A 118 0.48 5.19 -5.46
C ASN A 118 1.31 6.36 -6.01
N LEU A 119 2.58 6.48 -5.60
CA LEU A 119 3.48 7.51 -6.13
C LEU A 119 3.64 7.40 -7.64
N THR A 120 3.75 6.18 -8.20
CA THR A 120 3.82 5.97 -9.65
C THR A 120 2.58 6.52 -10.35
N ALA A 121 1.38 6.32 -9.80
CA ALA A 121 0.16 6.90 -10.33
C ALA A 121 0.21 8.44 -10.36
N GLY A 122 0.63 9.08 -9.25
CA GLY A 122 0.79 10.53 -9.22
C GLY A 122 1.83 11.06 -10.21
N MET A 123 2.90 10.32 -10.44
CA MET A 123 3.91 10.69 -11.44
C MET A 123 3.39 10.52 -12.88
N ILE A 124 2.54 9.52 -13.14
CA ILE A 124 1.81 9.41 -14.41
C ILE A 124 0.94 10.66 -14.60
N ASP A 125 0.19 11.10 -13.57
CA ASP A 125 -0.65 12.28 -13.64
C ASP A 125 0.14 13.55 -13.97
N LYS A 126 1.27 13.73 -13.30
CA LYS A 126 2.16 14.83 -13.62
C LYS A 126 2.66 14.77 -15.07
N SER A 127 2.96 13.57 -15.58
CA SER A 127 3.38 13.37 -16.97
C SER A 127 2.27 13.70 -17.99
N LEU A 128 1.01 13.58 -17.57
CA LEU A 128 -0.18 13.97 -18.33
C LEU A 128 -0.50 15.47 -18.22
N GLY A 129 0.30 16.23 -17.46
CA GLY A 129 0.16 17.68 -17.34
C GLY A 129 -0.56 18.16 -16.08
N LEU A 130 -0.85 17.27 -15.10
CA LEU A 130 -1.41 17.72 -13.82
C LEU A 130 -0.40 18.64 -13.10
N PRO A 131 -0.81 19.85 -12.68
CA PRO A 131 0.09 20.85 -12.12
C PRO A 131 0.50 20.54 -10.68
N ILE A 132 1.36 19.55 -10.52
CA ILE A 132 1.99 19.19 -9.25
C ILE A 132 3.44 19.67 -9.30
N LYS A 133 3.85 20.51 -8.35
CA LYS A 133 5.22 21.05 -8.30
C LYS A 133 6.24 19.91 -8.13
N ARG A 134 6.09 19.12 -7.07
CA ARG A 134 6.98 18.00 -6.74
C ARG A 134 6.30 16.98 -5.85
N PHE A 135 6.94 15.81 -5.74
CA PHE A 135 6.54 14.72 -4.86
C PHE A 135 7.58 14.47 -3.76
N ILE A 136 7.09 13.97 -2.62
CA ILE A 136 7.90 13.38 -1.57
C ILE A 136 7.52 11.91 -1.44
N ALA A 137 8.48 11.05 -1.74
CA ALA A 137 8.38 9.62 -1.46
C ALA A 137 8.67 9.41 0.04
N ALA A 138 7.65 9.36 0.86
CA ALA A 138 7.79 9.19 2.30
C ALA A 138 7.84 7.70 2.64
N THR A 139 8.93 7.24 3.25
CA THR A 139 9.11 5.84 3.67
C THR A 139 9.25 5.73 5.18
N ASN A 140 9.04 4.54 5.71
CA ASN A 140 9.47 4.15 7.05
C ASN A 140 10.98 3.77 7.03
N LEU A 141 11.45 3.00 8.00
CA LEU A 141 12.84 2.54 8.09
C LEU A 141 13.33 1.71 6.89
N ASN A 142 12.42 1.27 6.03
CA ASN A 142 12.73 0.58 4.78
C ASN A 142 13.02 1.62 3.68
N ASP A 143 14.16 2.26 3.75
CA ASP A 143 14.53 3.52 3.10
C ASP A 143 15.35 3.36 1.82
N THR A 144 15.27 2.23 1.12
CA THR A 144 16.09 1.96 -0.08
C THR A 144 15.98 3.08 -1.11
N VAL A 145 14.78 3.55 -1.42
CA VAL A 145 14.59 4.63 -2.41
C VAL A 145 15.06 5.99 -1.92
N PRO A 146 14.74 6.47 -0.71
CA PRO A 146 15.34 7.70 -0.17
C PRO A 146 16.87 7.71 -0.23
N ARG A 147 17.53 6.59 0.15
CA ARG A 147 18.99 6.47 0.04
C ARG A 147 19.46 6.52 -1.41
N TYR A 148 18.83 5.77 -2.29
CA TYR A 148 19.13 5.77 -3.73
C TYR A 148 18.98 7.18 -4.35
N LEU A 149 17.92 7.90 -4.03
CA LEU A 149 17.74 9.27 -4.54
C LEU A 149 18.83 10.23 -4.08
N LYS A 150 19.40 9.99 -2.88
CA LYS A 150 20.46 10.81 -2.29
C LYS A 150 21.85 10.42 -2.79
N THR A 151 22.15 9.13 -2.94
CA THR A 151 23.49 8.61 -3.21
C THR A 151 23.71 8.15 -4.64
N GLY A 152 22.65 7.81 -5.36
CA GLY A 152 22.71 7.14 -6.67
C GLY A 152 23.01 5.64 -6.59
N GLU A 153 23.16 5.08 -5.38
CA GLU A 153 23.49 3.68 -5.18
C GLU A 153 22.24 2.87 -4.76
N TRP A 154 21.92 1.83 -5.51
CA TRP A 154 20.82 0.92 -5.21
C TRP A 154 21.30 -0.19 -4.27
N ASP A 155 21.02 -0.04 -2.99
CA ASP A 155 21.45 -0.96 -1.92
C ASP A 155 20.25 -1.36 -1.03
N PRO A 156 19.40 -2.31 -1.45
CA PRO A 156 18.31 -2.81 -0.63
C PRO A 156 18.85 -3.63 0.56
N LYS A 157 18.38 -3.28 1.75
CA LYS A 157 18.70 -3.98 3.00
C LYS A 157 17.61 -5.00 3.35
N ALA A 158 17.86 -5.83 4.34
CA ALA A 158 16.82 -6.69 4.90
C ALA A 158 15.64 -5.85 5.40
N THR A 159 14.43 -6.30 5.11
CA THR A 159 13.21 -5.61 5.51
C THR A 159 13.07 -5.57 7.03
N VAL A 160 12.80 -4.39 7.55
CA VAL A 160 12.59 -4.12 8.99
C VAL A 160 11.09 -4.02 9.24
N ALA A 161 10.58 -4.74 10.24
CA ALA A 161 9.19 -4.63 10.68
C ALA A 161 8.96 -3.32 11.42
N THR A 162 7.90 -2.58 11.05
CA THR A 162 7.55 -1.27 11.61
C THR A 162 6.07 -1.19 11.96
N MET A 163 5.65 -0.12 12.68
CA MET A 163 4.22 0.13 12.92
C MET A 163 3.43 0.45 11.65
N SER A 164 4.10 0.88 10.59
CA SER A 164 3.52 1.12 9.26
C SER A 164 3.75 -0.08 8.33
N ASN A 165 3.33 -1.25 8.77
CA ASN A 165 3.69 -2.56 8.20
C ASN A 165 3.36 -2.75 6.71
N ALA A 166 2.37 -2.05 6.16
CA ALA A 166 2.06 -2.08 4.73
C ALA A 166 3.15 -1.38 3.87
N MET A 167 4.05 -0.65 4.50
CA MET A 167 5.22 -0.02 3.88
C MET A 167 6.54 -0.77 4.14
N ASP A 168 6.50 -1.95 4.80
CA ASP A 168 7.69 -2.78 5.05
C ASP A 168 8.11 -3.49 3.77
N VAL A 169 8.71 -2.72 2.86
CA VAL A 169 9.14 -3.14 1.54
C VAL A 169 10.52 -2.58 1.24
N SER A 170 11.53 -3.44 1.14
CA SER A 170 12.89 -3.04 0.81
C SER A 170 13.17 -2.98 -0.69
N GLN A 171 12.41 -3.73 -1.50
CA GLN A 171 12.54 -3.77 -2.96
C GLN A 171 11.20 -3.48 -3.64
N PRO A 172 10.82 -2.20 -3.81
CA PRO A 172 9.52 -1.83 -4.35
C PRO A 172 9.36 -2.21 -5.83
N ASN A 173 8.34 -3.01 -6.15
CA ASN A 173 8.09 -3.51 -7.51
C ASN A 173 7.72 -2.39 -8.51
N ASN A 174 7.26 -1.23 -8.03
CA ASN A 174 6.89 -0.12 -8.91
C ASN A 174 8.03 0.88 -9.13
N TRP A 175 9.15 0.77 -8.43
CA TRP A 175 10.29 1.67 -8.64
C TRP A 175 10.81 1.67 -10.09
N PRO A 176 10.97 0.53 -10.77
CA PRO A 176 11.38 0.51 -12.17
C PRO A 176 10.45 1.28 -13.12
N ARG A 177 9.16 1.44 -12.76
CA ARG A 177 8.22 2.24 -13.55
C ARG A 177 8.48 3.73 -13.42
N ILE A 178 8.87 4.17 -12.21
CA ILE A 178 9.28 5.57 -11.96
C ILE A 178 10.56 5.86 -12.71
N GLU A 179 11.56 4.97 -12.65
CA GLU A 179 12.79 5.10 -13.42
C GLU A 179 12.51 5.21 -14.91
N ALA A 180 11.65 4.36 -15.44
CA ALA A 180 11.26 4.40 -16.86
C ALA A 180 10.57 5.73 -17.26
N LEU A 181 9.77 6.35 -16.38
CA LEU A 181 9.19 7.67 -16.64
C LEU A 181 10.26 8.75 -16.70
N ILE A 182 11.26 8.68 -15.82
CA ILE A 182 12.38 9.62 -15.75
C ILE A 182 13.31 9.43 -16.97
N GLU A 183 13.73 8.21 -17.25
CA GLU A 183 14.64 7.88 -18.36
C GLU A 183 14.07 8.25 -19.73
N ARG A 184 12.76 8.13 -19.90
CA ARG A 184 12.05 8.53 -21.13
C ARG A 184 11.76 10.02 -21.22
N GLY A 185 12.15 10.79 -20.19
CA GLY A 185 11.95 12.24 -20.17
C GLY A 185 10.51 12.69 -19.95
N TYR A 186 9.61 11.80 -19.50
CA TYR A 186 8.24 12.19 -19.15
C TYR A 186 8.17 12.97 -17.85
N ILE A 187 9.12 12.73 -16.94
CA ILE A 187 9.22 13.37 -15.63
C ILE A 187 10.68 13.76 -15.39
N ASP A 188 10.86 14.98 -14.87
CA ASP A 188 12.16 15.39 -14.35
C ASP A 188 12.39 14.77 -12.95
N LYS A 189 13.53 14.08 -12.78
CA LYS A 189 13.94 13.51 -11.47
C LYS A 189 13.98 14.55 -10.36
N ALA A 190 14.27 15.82 -10.69
CA ALA A 190 14.29 16.92 -9.71
C ALA A 190 12.94 17.18 -9.03
N CYS A 191 11.84 16.71 -9.61
CA CYS A 191 10.51 16.82 -8.98
C CYS A 191 10.24 15.72 -7.93
N LEU A 192 11.18 14.83 -7.66
CA LEU A 192 11.01 13.74 -6.69
C LEU A 192 12.08 13.81 -5.58
N LYS A 193 11.64 13.89 -4.34
CA LYS A 193 12.48 13.76 -3.14
C LYS A 193 12.08 12.51 -2.36
N GLY A 194 13.04 11.84 -1.75
CA GLY A 194 12.83 10.76 -0.78
C GLY A 194 13.03 11.27 0.64
N GLU A 195 12.14 10.88 1.54
CA GLU A 195 12.22 11.20 2.97
C GLU A 195 11.92 9.96 3.80
N MET A 196 12.83 9.58 4.69
CA MET A 196 12.62 8.52 5.67
C MET A 196 12.14 9.11 6.98
N VAL A 197 11.09 8.53 7.55
CA VAL A 197 10.54 8.91 8.85
C VAL A 197 10.60 7.69 9.77
N ASP A 198 11.26 7.84 10.89
CA ASP A 198 11.40 6.78 11.89
C ASP A 198 10.14 6.65 12.78
N GLU A 199 10.16 5.64 13.65
CA GLU A 199 9.05 5.32 14.55
C GLU A 199 8.71 6.46 15.53
N GLU A 200 9.72 7.16 16.04
CA GLU A 200 9.53 8.25 17.01
C GLU A 200 8.84 9.45 16.34
N TYR A 201 9.32 9.86 15.18
CA TYR A 201 8.70 10.96 14.42
C TYR A 201 7.33 10.56 13.86
N THR A 202 7.11 9.28 13.54
CA THR A 202 5.79 8.78 13.14
C THR A 202 4.77 8.93 14.28
N GLN A 203 5.12 8.51 15.50
CA GLN A 203 4.25 8.67 16.67
C GLN A 203 4.00 10.14 17.00
N LEU A 204 5.04 10.99 16.89
CA LEU A 204 4.90 12.43 17.09
C LEU A 204 3.90 13.02 16.09
N ALA A 205 4.01 12.66 14.82
CA ALA A 205 3.10 13.11 13.77
C ALA A 205 1.65 12.67 14.03
N MET A 206 1.44 11.43 14.47
CA MET A 206 0.11 10.94 14.84
C MET A 206 -0.51 11.79 15.96
N ARG A 207 0.27 12.12 17.01
CA ARG A 207 -0.19 12.98 18.12
C ARG A 207 -0.48 14.40 17.64
N GLN A 208 0.35 14.97 16.78
CA GLN A 208 0.14 16.30 16.20
C GLN A 208 -1.15 16.38 15.38
N LEU A 209 -1.38 15.39 14.51
CA LEU A 209 -2.61 15.30 13.73
C LEU A 209 -3.85 15.14 14.62
N ALA A 210 -3.78 14.31 15.66
CA ALA A 210 -4.87 14.14 16.61
C ALA A 210 -5.20 15.46 17.36
N GLN A 211 -4.19 16.26 17.74
CA GLN A 211 -4.40 17.58 18.34
C GLN A 211 -5.09 18.57 17.39
N GLN A 212 -4.94 18.36 16.07
CA GLN A 212 -5.63 19.13 15.02
C GLN A 212 -7.01 18.56 14.67
N GLY A 213 -7.47 17.53 15.38
CA GLY A 213 -8.76 16.88 15.15
C GLY A 213 -8.76 15.80 14.06
N TYR A 214 -7.59 15.40 13.56
CA TYR A 214 -7.46 14.34 12.56
C TYR A 214 -6.79 13.10 13.16
N THR A 215 -7.56 12.04 13.38
CA THR A 215 -7.02 10.74 13.80
C THR A 215 -6.43 10.02 12.60
N SER A 216 -5.11 9.95 12.51
CA SER A 216 -4.42 9.24 11.44
C SER A 216 -3.95 7.85 11.89
N GLU A 217 -3.60 7.04 10.90
CA GLU A 217 -2.83 5.82 11.09
C GLU A 217 -1.33 6.07 10.73
N PRO A 218 -0.40 5.12 11.03
CA PRO A 218 1.03 5.37 10.89
C PRO A 218 1.49 5.78 9.47
N HIS A 219 0.90 5.20 8.41
CA HIS A 219 1.31 5.48 7.02
C HIS A 219 1.01 6.94 6.63
N ALA A 220 -0.20 7.44 6.92
CA ALA A 220 -0.58 8.83 6.69
C ALA A 220 0.26 9.78 7.56
N ALA A 221 0.59 9.39 8.79
CA ALA A 221 1.43 10.17 9.69
C ALA A 221 2.86 10.34 9.15
N ILE A 222 3.44 9.31 8.54
CA ILE A 222 4.74 9.38 7.85
C ILE A 222 4.68 10.40 6.71
N ALA A 223 3.65 10.34 5.88
CA ALA A 223 3.49 11.28 4.76
C ALA A 223 3.27 12.72 5.25
N TYR A 224 2.47 12.91 6.31
CA TYR A 224 2.29 14.21 6.95
C TYR A 224 3.61 14.76 7.52
N ARG A 225 4.37 13.93 8.23
CA ARG A 225 5.67 14.35 8.80
C ARG A 225 6.64 14.77 7.70
N ALA A 226 6.74 13.98 6.63
CA ALA A 226 7.64 14.26 5.54
C ALA A 226 7.30 15.59 4.84
N VAL A 227 6.03 15.85 4.52
CA VAL A 227 5.65 17.12 3.87
C VAL A 227 5.79 18.30 4.84
N SER A 228 5.38 18.17 6.08
CA SER A 228 5.46 19.25 7.07
C SER A 228 6.90 19.71 7.36
N HIS A 229 7.86 18.78 7.25
CA HIS A 229 9.28 19.07 7.45
C HIS A 229 9.94 19.71 6.22
N ASP A 230 9.44 19.41 5.02
CA ASP A 230 10.10 19.75 3.75
C ASP A 230 9.46 20.92 2.99
N LEU A 231 8.28 21.39 3.41
CA LEU A 231 7.63 22.55 2.78
C LEU A 231 8.48 23.81 2.84
N GLN A 232 8.51 24.52 1.72
CA GLN A 232 9.16 25.81 1.59
C GLN A 232 8.13 26.94 1.54
N ASP A 233 8.58 28.18 1.74
CA ASP A 233 7.72 29.34 1.65
C ASP A 233 6.96 29.41 0.31
N GLY A 234 5.66 29.57 0.38
CA GLY A 234 4.78 29.64 -0.79
C GLY A 234 4.36 28.28 -1.36
N GLU A 235 4.83 27.15 -0.81
CA GLU A 235 4.35 25.82 -1.19
C GLU A 235 3.09 25.42 -0.41
N ILE A 236 2.29 24.57 -1.04
CA ILE A 236 1.09 23.96 -0.44
C ILE A 236 1.34 22.48 -0.29
N GLY A 237 1.31 21.97 0.93
CA GLY A 237 1.48 20.56 1.23
C GLY A 237 0.17 19.78 1.19
N LEU A 238 0.21 18.65 0.54
CA LEU A 238 -0.83 17.62 0.60
C LEU A 238 -0.18 16.29 0.97
N PHE A 239 -0.76 15.55 1.87
CA PHE A 239 -0.36 14.17 2.16
C PHE A 239 -1.51 13.23 1.89
N LEU A 240 -1.20 12.00 1.48
CA LEU A 240 -2.21 10.99 1.21
C LEU A 240 -2.46 10.14 2.44
N GLY A 241 -3.74 10.00 2.82
CA GLY A 241 -4.22 9.05 3.82
C GLY A 241 -4.89 7.88 3.10
N THR A 242 -4.34 6.69 3.19
CA THR A 242 -4.74 5.54 2.38
C THR A 242 -5.50 4.46 3.15
N ALA A 243 -5.61 4.58 4.47
CA ALA A 243 -6.28 3.63 5.32
C ALA A 243 -7.04 4.29 6.46
N HIS A 244 -8.11 3.66 6.91
CA HIS A 244 -8.82 4.10 8.11
C HIS A 244 -8.04 3.71 9.37
N PRO A 245 -7.87 4.60 10.39
CA PRO A 245 -7.08 4.32 11.59
C PRO A 245 -7.54 3.08 12.37
N ALA A 246 -8.81 2.73 12.31
CA ALA A 246 -9.35 1.54 12.97
C ALA A 246 -8.78 0.21 12.43
N LYS A 247 -8.18 0.18 11.23
CA LYS A 247 -7.44 -0.99 10.73
C LYS A 247 -6.16 -1.26 11.52
N PHE A 248 -5.61 -0.22 12.13
CA PHE A 248 -4.41 -0.23 12.96
C PHE A 248 -4.73 0.12 14.40
N ARG A 249 -5.89 -0.32 14.88
CA ARG A 249 -6.49 0.09 16.16
C ARG A 249 -5.51 0.02 17.31
N GLU A 250 -4.86 -1.11 17.52
CA GLU A 250 -3.92 -1.29 18.64
C GLU A 250 -2.78 -0.27 18.60
N THR A 251 -2.18 -0.07 17.44
CA THR A 251 -1.11 0.91 17.24
C THR A 251 -1.59 2.33 17.52
N VAL A 252 -2.76 2.70 16.98
CA VAL A 252 -3.32 4.04 17.13
C VAL A 252 -3.71 4.31 18.59
N GLU A 253 -4.39 3.38 19.25
CA GLU A 253 -4.78 3.49 20.67
C GLU A 253 -3.55 3.57 21.58
N ASN A 254 -2.51 2.76 21.32
CA ASN A 254 -1.26 2.81 22.08
C ASN A 254 -0.54 4.16 21.93
N VAL A 255 -0.52 4.76 20.74
CA VAL A 255 0.13 6.05 20.51
C VAL A 255 -0.66 7.20 21.07
N LEU A 256 -1.99 7.21 20.93
CA LEU A 256 -2.85 8.33 21.32
C LEU A 256 -3.33 8.23 22.77
N GLY A 257 -3.31 7.06 23.38
CA GLY A 257 -3.80 6.81 24.74
C GLY A 257 -5.34 6.83 24.89
N ASN A 258 -6.07 6.83 23.77
CA ASN A 258 -7.52 6.87 23.73
C ASN A 258 -8.09 5.79 22.82
N PRO A 259 -9.22 5.16 23.20
CA PRO A 259 -9.88 4.19 22.34
C PRO A 259 -10.44 4.86 21.08
N ILE A 260 -10.39 4.14 19.97
CA ILE A 260 -11.03 4.55 18.72
C ILE A 260 -12.21 3.64 18.38
N SER A 261 -13.29 4.24 17.90
CA SER A 261 -14.48 3.49 17.50
C SER A 261 -14.22 2.71 16.22
N LEU A 262 -14.77 1.48 16.17
CA LEU A 262 -14.76 0.70 14.94
C LEU A 262 -15.88 1.19 14.02
N PRO A 263 -15.59 1.52 12.75
CA PRO A 263 -16.63 1.72 11.76
C PRO A 263 -17.40 0.39 11.56
N LYS A 264 -18.68 0.53 11.17
CA LYS A 264 -19.60 -0.63 11.07
C LYS A 264 -19.02 -1.83 10.30
N PRO A 265 -18.37 -1.68 9.13
CA PRO A 265 -17.80 -2.82 8.40
C PRO A 265 -16.74 -3.61 9.16
N LEU A 266 -15.96 -2.94 10.03
CA LEU A 266 -14.98 -3.59 10.88
C LEU A 266 -15.62 -4.21 12.12
N ALA A 267 -16.61 -3.55 12.69
CA ALA A 267 -17.34 -4.06 13.86
C ALA A 267 -18.11 -5.34 13.51
N ASP A 268 -18.73 -5.39 12.34
CA ASP A 268 -19.53 -6.53 11.88
C ASP A 268 -18.68 -7.82 11.76
N VAL A 269 -17.42 -7.72 11.34
CA VAL A 269 -16.54 -8.89 11.14
C VAL A 269 -15.63 -9.21 12.34
N ALA A 270 -15.56 -8.34 13.32
CA ALA A 270 -14.62 -8.48 14.44
C ALA A 270 -14.80 -9.77 15.26
N GLY A 271 -16.06 -10.25 15.36
CA GLY A 271 -16.42 -11.47 16.08
C GLY A 271 -16.47 -12.74 15.23
N GLU A 272 -16.37 -12.63 13.89
CA GLU A 272 -16.51 -13.76 12.99
C GLU A 272 -15.27 -14.67 12.98
N ASP A 273 -15.45 -15.95 12.67
CA ASP A 273 -14.33 -16.90 12.54
C ASP A 273 -13.62 -16.76 11.18
N SER A 274 -12.32 -16.93 11.19
CA SER A 274 -11.50 -16.95 9.97
C SER A 274 -11.76 -18.24 9.19
N LEU A 275 -12.01 -18.12 7.89
CA LEU A 275 -12.17 -19.22 6.93
C LEU A 275 -10.85 -19.52 6.19
N ALA A 276 -9.75 -18.92 6.61
CA ALA A 276 -8.47 -19.11 5.97
C ALA A 276 -7.91 -20.52 6.15
N VAL A 277 -7.28 -21.05 5.11
CA VAL A 277 -6.56 -22.32 5.14
C VAL A 277 -5.08 -22.05 5.36
N ASP A 278 -4.48 -22.75 6.31
CA ASP A 278 -3.04 -22.68 6.57
C ASP A 278 -2.26 -23.53 5.55
N LEU A 279 -1.26 -22.94 4.91
CA LEU A 279 -0.34 -23.66 4.04
C LEU A 279 1.13 -23.30 4.35
N PRO A 280 2.05 -24.28 4.19
CA PRO A 280 3.47 -23.97 4.21
C PRO A 280 3.85 -23.08 3.02
N ALA A 281 5.00 -22.41 3.10
CA ALA A 281 5.55 -21.61 1.98
C ALA A 281 6.10 -22.53 0.86
N SER A 282 5.24 -23.34 0.29
CA SER A 282 5.52 -24.32 -0.77
C SER A 282 4.61 -24.07 -1.97
N TYR A 283 5.23 -23.94 -3.17
CA TYR A 283 4.47 -23.77 -4.39
C TYR A 283 3.61 -25.00 -4.73
N ASP A 284 4.13 -26.20 -4.50
CA ASP A 284 3.38 -27.43 -4.78
C ASP A 284 2.11 -27.52 -3.93
N ALA A 285 2.19 -27.13 -2.64
CA ALA A 285 1.04 -27.07 -1.75
C ALA A 285 0.00 -26.04 -2.24
N LEU A 286 0.46 -24.86 -2.65
CA LEU A 286 -0.41 -23.82 -3.20
C LEU A 286 -1.05 -24.27 -4.51
N LYS A 287 -0.27 -24.81 -5.45
CA LYS A 287 -0.76 -25.33 -6.75
C LYS A 287 -1.84 -26.38 -6.54
N GLN A 288 -1.58 -27.37 -5.69
CA GLN A 288 -2.56 -28.40 -5.37
C GLN A 288 -3.84 -27.83 -4.78
N HIS A 289 -3.73 -26.88 -3.85
CA HIS A 289 -4.87 -26.21 -3.25
C HIS A 289 -5.71 -25.46 -4.29
N MET A 290 -5.09 -24.62 -5.12
CA MET A 290 -5.77 -23.85 -6.17
C MET A 290 -6.45 -24.75 -7.20
N MET A 291 -5.77 -25.80 -7.66
CA MET A 291 -6.33 -26.75 -8.64
C MET A 291 -7.51 -27.55 -8.09
N ASN A 292 -7.59 -27.73 -6.77
CA ASN A 292 -8.74 -28.42 -6.14
C ASN A 292 -9.93 -27.48 -5.91
N LEU A 293 -9.65 -26.19 -5.62
CA LEU A 293 -10.67 -25.17 -5.38
C LEU A 293 -11.41 -24.72 -6.64
N LEU A 294 -10.71 -24.69 -7.78
CA LEU A 294 -11.17 -24.01 -9.00
C LEU A 294 -11.51 -24.98 -10.14
N LYS A 295 -11.59 -26.26 -9.82
CA LYS A 295 -12.17 -27.30 -10.69
C LYS A 295 -13.67 -27.36 -10.51
#